data_8009aa3e5e944cf76e15159d1d7d2784
#
_entry.id   8009aa3e5e944cf76e15159d1d7d2784
#
_cell.length_a   1.000
_cell.length_b   1.000
_cell.length_c   1.000
_cell.angle_alpha   90.00
_cell.angle_beta   90.00
_cell.angle_gamma   90.00
#
_symmetry.space_group_name_H-M   'P 1'
#
loop_
_entity.id
_entity.type
_entity.pdbx_description
1 polymer ?
#
loop_
_entity_poly.entity_id
_entity_poly.type
_entity_poly.pdbx_seq_one_letter_code
_entity_poly.pdbx_strand_id
1 'polypeptide(L)'
;MQWEVVIGLETHVQLSTHTKIFSAADNGFGGEPNSHACAIDMALPGALPVLNREAVIRAAQFGLAIGAKVAERSVFDRKNYFYPDLPKGYQISQFELPIVLGGKISCLVTPKKKDPYVKVVDLTRAHLEEDAGKSNHGIRPGQTGVDLNRAGTPLIEIVT
;
A
#
# COMPACT_ATOMS: atom_id res chain seq x y z
N MET A 1 17.69 -34.54 -9.73
CA MET A 1 17.10 -33.19 -9.78
C MET A 1 17.06 -32.71 -8.34
N GLN A 2 17.67 -31.58 -8.02
CA GLN A 2 17.60 -30.98 -6.67
C GLN A 2 16.54 -29.89 -6.71
N TRP A 3 15.65 -29.89 -5.71
CA TRP A 3 14.62 -28.86 -5.55
C TRP A 3 15.02 -27.86 -4.46
N GLU A 4 14.85 -26.58 -4.73
CA GLU A 4 15.02 -25.50 -3.77
C GLU A 4 13.67 -24.85 -3.52
N VAL A 5 13.35 -24.60 -2.24
CA VAL A 5 12.14 -23.89 -1.86
C VAL A 5 12.48 -22.40 -1.70
N VAL A 6 11.86 -21.56 -2.49
CA VAL A 6 11.97 -20.09 -2.41
C VAL A 6 10.61 -19.54 -1.97
N ILE A 7 10.61 -18.68 -0.94
CA ILE A 7 9.41 -18.05 -0.40
C ILE A 7 9.60 -16.54 -0.45
N GLY A 8 8.74 -15.86 -1.22
CA GLY A 8 8.62 -14.40 -1.22
C GLY A 8 7.42 -13.98 -0.36
N LEU A 9 7.55 -12.85 0.31
CA LEU A 9 6.48 -12.22 1.07
C LEU A 9 6.22 -10.82 0.53
N GLU A 10 4.95 -10.47 0.42
CA GLU A 10 4.46 -9.13 0.12
C GLU A 10 3.54 -8.71 1.26
N THR A 11 3.79 -7.55 1.84
CA THR A 11 3.03 -7.04 2.98
C THR A 11 2.67 -5.58 2.75
N HIS A 12 1.38 -5.28 2.89
CA HIS A 12 0.87 -3.91 2.80
C HIS A 12 0.68 -3.32 4.20
N VAL A 13 1.13 -2.09 4.38
CA VAL A 13 0.94 -1.31 5.62
C VAL A 13 0.26 0.00 5.26
N GLN A 14 -0.86 0.29 5.93
CA GLN A 14 -1.52 1.59 5.82
C GLN A 14 -0.73 2.65 6.59
N LEU A 15 -0.43 3.76 5.92
CA LEU A 15 0.27 4.87 6.53
C LEU A 15 -0.73 5.80 7.25
N SER A 16 -0.45 6.13 8.49
CA SER A 16 -1.30 6.95 9.36
C SER A 16 -1.17 8.46 9.06
N THR A 17 -1.40 8.87 7.82
CA THR A 17 -1.48 10.27 7.42
C THR A 17 -2.87 10.84 7.71
N HIS A 18 -3.02 12.15 7.83
CA HIS A 18 -4.32 12.79 8.02
C HIS A 18 -5.20 12.72 6.76
N THR A 19 -4.58 12.85 5.60
CA THR A 19 -5.26 12.77 4.30
C THR A 19 -4.77 11.59 3.50
N LYS A 20 -5.52 11.23 2.48
CA LYS A 20 -5.18 10.17 1.52
C LYS A 20 -3.90 10.50 0.74
N ILE A 21 -3.36 9.51 0.00
CA ILE A 21 -2.08 9.68 -0.68
C ILE A 21 -2.14 10.69 -1.83
N PHE A 22 -3.27 10.78 -2.54
CA PHE A 22 -3.41 11.63 -3.72
C PHE A 22 -4.57 12.62 -3.65
N SER A 23 -5.25 12.72 -2.52
CA SER A 23 -6.37 13.63 -2.31
C SER A 23 -6.37 14.22 -0.90
N ALA A 24 -7.14 15.28 -0.71
CA ALA A 24 -7.33 15.90 0.59
C ALA A 24 -8.45 15.25 1.44
N ALA A 25 -9.04 14.15 0.96
CA ALA A 25 -10.04 13.43 1.71
C ALA A 25 -9.42 12.82 2.99
N ASP A 26 -10.25 12.70 4.02
CA ASP A 26 -9.84 12.14 5.31
C ASP A 26 -9.39 10.67 5.16
N ASN A 27 -8.28 10.32 5.82
CA ASN A 27 -7.73 8.96 5.87
C ASN A 27 -8.15 8.21 7.16
N GLY A 28 -9.05 8.76 7.96
CA GLY A 28 -9.53 8.14 9.19
C GLY A 28 -10.28 6.83 8.92
N PHE A 29 -10.05 5.84 9.79
CA PHE A 29 -10.77 4.57 9.73
C PHE A 29 -12.22 4.73 10.26
N GLY A 30 -13.18 4.10 9.59
CA GLY A 30 -14.59 4.15 9.95
C GLY A 30 -15.36 5.25 9.22
N GLY A 31 -16.49 5.64 9.77
CA GLY A 31 -17.42 6.59 9.15
C GLY A 31 -18.47 5.93 8.26
N GLU A 32 -19.50 6.69 7.91
CA GLU A 32 -20.54 6.24 6.99
C GLU A 32 -19.96 5.95 5.60
N PRO A 33 -20.49 4.99 4.86
CA PRO A 33 -20.00 4.66 3.52
C PRO A 33 -19.89 5.89 2.62
N ASN A 34 -18.76 6.05 1.95
CA ASN A 34 -18.43 7.16 1.06
C ASN A 34 -18.34 8.56 1.69
N SER A 35 -18.34 8.67 3.03
CA SER A 35 -18.19 9.97 3.73
C SER A 35 -16.77 10.54 3.63
N HIS A 36 -15.76 9.70 3.42
CA HIS A 36 -14.35 10.07 3.24
C HIS A 36 -13.90 9.97 1.78
N ALA A 37 -14.83 10.04 0.82
CA ALA A 37 -14.53 10.00 -0.60
C ALA A 37 -14.67 11.40 -1.23
N CYS A 38 -13.72 11.76 -2.10
CA CYS A 38 -13.76 13.01 -2.85
C CYS A 38 -13.75 12.76 -4.38
N ALA A 39 -13.79 13.83 -5.16
CA ALA A 39 -13.82 13.77 -6.62
C ALA A 39 -12.66 12.95 -7.22
N ILE A 40 -11.47 12.97 -6.60
CA ILE A 40 -10.30 12.17 -7.04
C ILE A 40 -10.54 10.69 -6.78
N ASP A 41 -11.03 10.33 -5.59
CA ASP A 41 -11.29 8.94 -5.20
C ASP A 41 -12.43 8.32 -6.05
N MET A 42 -13.37 9.16 -6.48
CA MET A 42 -14.48 8.78 -7.36
C MET A 42 -14.14 8.83 -8.86
N ALA A 43 -12.93 9.22 -9.20
CA ALA A 43 -12.47 9.37 -10.60
C ALA A 43 -13.34 10.35 -11.43
N LEU A 44 -13.81 11.44 -10.84
CA LEU A 44 -14.60 12.42 -11.58
C LEU A 44 -13.76 13.12 -12.66
N PRO A 45 -14.35 13.44 -13.82
CA PRO A 45 -13.65 14.12 -14.89
C PRO A 45 -13.00 15.43 -14.43
N GLY A 46 -11.72 15.64 -14.78
CA GLY A 46 -10.96 16.84 -14.44
C GLY A 46 -10.32 16.83 -13.05
N ALA A 47 -10.62 15.86 -12.20
CA ALA A 47 -9.95 15.70 -10.92
C ALA A 47 -8.58 15.01 -11.09
N LEU A 48 -7.50 15.66 -10.65
CA LEU A 48 -6.14 15.14 -10.78
C LEU A 48 -5.51 14.84 -9.41
N PRO A 49 -4.77 13.75 -9.29
CA PRO A 49 -4.10 13.37 -8.04
C PRO A 49 -2.97 14.35 -7.68
N VAL A 50 -2.82 14.63 -6.38
CA VAL A 50 -1.73 15.43 -5.82
C VAL A 50 -1.09 14.65 -4.67
N LEU A 51 0.20 14.37 -4.78
CA LEU A 51 0.92 13.53 -3.83
C LEU A 51 1.00 14.15 -2.43
N ASN A 52 0.62 13.38 -1.41
CA ASN A 52 0.77 13.73 -0.01
C ASN A 52 2.23 13.58 0.44
N ARG A 53 2.86 14.71 0.81
CA ARG A 53 4.24 14.76 1.27
C ARG A 53 4.48 13.87 2.52
N GLU A 54 3.51 13.76 3.41
CA GLU A 54 3.66 12.96 4.64
C GLU A 54 3.80 11.46 4.34
N ALA A 55 3.11 10.93 3.33
CA ALA A 55 3.27 9.55 2.89
C ALA A 55 4.71 9.27 2.43
N VAL A 56 5.31 10.20 1.70
CA VAL A 56 6.72 10.12 1.27
C VAL A 56 7.68 10.12 2.46
N ILE A 57 7.46 11.01 3.44
CA ILE A 57 8.28 11.08 4.66
C ILE A 57 8.22 9.77 5.43
N ARG A 58 7.03 9.20 5.61
CA ARG A 58 6.86 7.93 6.34
C ARG A 58 7.53 6.76 5.64
N ALA A 59 7.43 6.70 4.31
CA ALA A 59 8.14 5.69 3.53
C ALA A 59 9.67 5.84 3.65
N ALA A 60 10.19 7.06 3.61
CA ALA A 60 11.61 7.33 3.82
C ALA A 60 12.07 6.94 5.24
N GLN A 61 11.27 7.25 6.27
CA GLN A 61 11.55 6.84 7.65
C GLN A 61 11.60 5.31 7.78
N PHE A 62 10.67 4.60 7.16
CA PHE A 62 10.71 3.14 7.10
C PHE A 62 12.00 2.64 6.46
N GLY A 63 12.35 3.18 5.29
CA GLY A 63 13.59 2.80 4.60
C GLY A 63 14.84 3.00 5.46
N LEU A 64 14.95 4.13 6.14
CA LEU A 64 16.07 4.41 7.05
C LEU A 64 16.09 3.45 8.25
N ALA A 65 14.93 3.13 8.82
CA ALA A 65 14.83 2.24 9.98
C ALA A 65 15.31 0.81 9.70
N ILE A 66 15.18 0.33 8.46
CA ILE A 66 15.63 -1.01 8.05
C ILE A 66 17.00 -1.01 7.36
N GLY A 67 17.73 0.11 7.38
CA GLY A 67 19.03 0.26 6.74
C GLY A 67 18.98 0.17 5.21
N ALA A 68 17.85 0.50 4.61
CA ALA A 68 17.65 0.53 3.17
C ALA A 68 18.16 1.84 2.54
N LYS A 69 18.31 1.83 1.22
CA LYS A 69 18.56 3.04 0.45
C LYS A 69 17.23 3.73 0.15
N VAL A 70 17.07 4.96 0.61
CA VAL A 70 15.99 5.84 0.16
C VAL A 70 16.39 6.45 -1.18
N ALA A 71 15.55 6.29 -2.21
CA ALA A 71 15.83 6.76 -3.55
C ALA A 71 15.73 8.30 -3.62
N GLU A 72 16.70 8.95 -4.25
CA GLU A 72 16.67 10.39 -4.53
C GLU A 72 15.58 10.77 -5.55
N ARG A 73 15.24 9.82 -6.41
CA ARG A 73 14.19 9.92 -7.41
C ARG A 73 13.38 8.64 -7.43
N SER A 74 12.07 8.78 -7.33
CA SER A 74 11.12 7.68 -7.52
C SER A 74 10.02 8.10 -8.49
N VAL A 75 9.33 7.13 -9.09
CA VAL A 75 8.30 7.37 -10.09
C VAL A 75 7.05 6.56 -9.73
N PHE A 76 5.89 7.15 -9.93
CA PHE A 76 4.63 6.46 -9.87
C PHE A 76 4.20 6.00 -11.27
N ASP A 77 3.75 4.76 -11.33
CA ASP A 77 3.22 4.09 -12.50
C ASP A 77 1.72 3.85 -12.32
N ARG A 78 1.05 3.42 -13.37
CA ARG A 78 -0.36 3.04 -13.35
C ARG A 78 -0.49 1.53 -13.55
N LYS A 79 -0.98 0.83 -12.52
CA LYS A 79 -1.36 -0.58 -12.59
C LYS A 79 -2.82 -0.66 -13.05
N ASN A 80 -3.05 -0.96 -14.31
CA ASN A 80 -4.38 -0.96 -14.92
C ASN A 80 -5.12 -2.28 -14.62
N TYR A 81 -6.28 -2.17 -13.97
CA TYR A 81 -7.24 -3.26 -13.78
C TYR A 81 -8.61 -2.67 -13.45
N PHE A 82 -9.67 -3.48 -13.63
CA PHE A 82 -11.04 -3.01 -13.50
C PHE A 82 -11.78 -3.74 -12.41
N TYR A 83 -12.20 -2.97 -11.39
CA TYR A 83 -13.06 -3.42 -10.31
C TYR A 83 -14.05 -2.32 -9.93
N PRO A 84 -15.27 -2.66 -9.44
CA PRO A 84 -16.27 -1.65 -9.05
C PRO A 84 -15.77 -0.68 -7.99
N ASP A 85 -14.90 -1.13 -7.07
CA ASP A 85 -14.29 -0.35 -6.00
C ASP A 85 -12.99 0.36 -6.40
N LEU A 86 -12.65 0.33 -7.69
CA LEU A 86 -11.56 1.09 -8.29
C LEU A 86 -12.07 1.90 -9.49
N PRO A 87 -12.82 3.01 -9.26
CA PRO A 87 -13.52 3.71 -10.34
C PRO A 87 -12.60 4.31 -11.39
N LYS A 88 -11.34 4.59 -11.08
CA LYS A 88 -10.34 5.09 -12.04
C LYS A 88 -9.94 4.04 -13.08
N GLY A 89 -10.15 2.74 -12.82
CA GLY A 89 -9.67 1.66 -13.66
C GLY A 89 -8.15 1.44 -13.61
N TYR A 90 -7.46 2.13 -12.72
CA TYR A 90 -6.03 1.93 -12.43
C TYR A 90 -5.71 2.27 -10.97
N GLN A 91 -4.68 1.63 -10.43
CA GLN A 91 -4.07 1.96 -9.15
C GLN A 91 -2.75 2.69 -9.41
N ILE A 92 -2.53 3.80 -8.70
CA ILE A 92 -1.23 4.48 -8.72
C ILE A 92 -0.31 3.74 -7.76
N SER A 93 0.82 3.26 -8.24
CA SER A 93 1.80 2.47 -7.52
C SER A 93 3.21 2.79 -8.02
N GLN A 94 4.24 2.14 -7.48
CA GLN A 94 5.63 2.27 -7.97
C GLN A 94 6.16 0.88 -8.32
N PHE A 95 6.94 0.77 -9.38
CA PHE A 95 7.52 -0.51 -9.79
C PHE A 95 9.03 -0.41 -10.06
N GLU A 96 9.44 0.24 -11.15
CA GLU A 96 10.85 0.29 -11.56
C GLU A 96 11.71 1.21 -10.70
N LEU A 97 11.14 2.32 -10.22
CA LEU A 97 11.83 3.31 -9.41
C LEU A 97 11.09 3.52 -8.07
N PRO A 98 11.11 2.51 -7.19
CA PRO A 98 10.46 2.59 -5.88
C PRO A 98 11.20 3.55 -4.96
N ILE A 99 10.52 4.03 -3.92
CA ILE A 99 11.11 4.96 -2.95
C ILE A 99 12.13 4.32 -2.01
N VAL A 100 12.02 3.00 -1.75
CA VAL A 100 12.92 2.27 -0.86
C VAL A 100 13.50 1.07 -1.59
N LEU A 101 14.83 0.95 -1.57
CA LEU A 101 15.58 -0.11 -2.25
C LEU A 101 16.38 -0.93 -1.23
N GLY A 102 16.15 -2.23 -1.21
CA GLY A 102 16.82 -3.15 -0.31
C GLY A 102 16.38 -3.00 1.14
N GLY A 103 17.28 -3.33 2.05
CA GLY A 103 17.07 -3.30 3.49
C GLY A 103 17.01 -4.70 4.10
N LYS A 104 17.03 -4.77 5.45
CA LYS A 104 17.04 -6.03 6.19
C LYS A 104 16.17 -5.92 7.44
N ILE A 105 15.43 -6.98 7.71
CA ILE A 105 14.66 -7.11 8.95
C ILE A 105 15.16 -8.32 9.71
N SER A 106 15.53 -8.11 10.97
CA SER A 106 15.96 -9.18 11.87
C SER A 106 14.79 -9.61 12.76
N CYS A 107 14.44 -10.88 12.71
CA CYS A 107 13.36 -11.47 13.48
C CYS A 107 13.92 -12.51 14.46
N LEU A 108 13.55 -12.43 15.75
CA LEU A 108 13.81 -13.49 16.70
C LEU A 108 12.80 -14.61 16.51
N VAL A 109 13.29 -15.77 16.12
CA VAL A 109 12.46 -16.99 15.95
C VAL A 109 12.60 -17.87 17.18
N THR A 110 11.48 -18.21 17.81
CA THR A 110 11.43 -19.06 19.02
C THR A 110 10.65 -20.36 18.72
N PRO A 111 11.28 -21.36 18.11
CA PRO A 111 10.59 -22.61 17.78
C PRO A 111 10.36 -23.45 19.05
N LYS A 112 9.24 -24.21 19.09
CA LYS A 112 8.81 -24.98 20.28
C LYS A 112 9.82 -26.04 20.77
N LYS A 113 10.73 -26.52 19.92
CA LYS A 113 11.62 -27.66 20.21
C LYS A 113 13.10 -27.40 19.85
N LYS A 114 13.49 -26.15 19.64
CA LYS A 114 14.86 -25.76 19.28
C LYS A 114 15.21 -24.44 19.99
N ASP A 115 16.47 -24.16 20.13
CA ASP A 115 16.93 -22.88 20.68
C ASP A 115 16.46 -21.71 19.80
N PRO A 116 16.18 -20.56 20.41
CA PRO A 116 15.89 -19.34 19.69
C PRO A 116 17.05 -18.94 18.77
N TYR A 117 16.72 -18.42 17.59
CA TYR A 117 17.73 -17.90 16.68
C TYR A 117 17.24 -16.62 15.98
N VAL A 118 18.17 -15.82 15.49
CA VAL A 118 17.86 -14.63 14.69
C VAL A 118 17.81 -15.03 13.22
N LYS A 119 16.68 -14.76 12.58
CA LYS A 119 16.51 -14.85 11.13
C LYS A 119 16.59 -13.45 10.55
N VAL A 120 17.47 -13.24 9.61
CA VAL A 120 17.53 -12.01 8.81
C VAL A 120 16.77 -12.25 7.50
N VAL A 121 15.86 -11.34 7.18
CA VAL A 121 15.12 -11.33 5.93
C VAL A 121 15.58 -10.12 5.13
N ASP A 122 16.05 -10.38 3.91
CA ASP A 122 16.41 -9.32 2.97
C ASP A 122 15.16 -8.82 2.26
N LEU A 123 15.06 -7.51 2.07
CA LEU A 123 14.00 -6.89 1.29
C LEU A 123 14.51 -6.53 -0.09
N THR A 124 13.67 -6.75 -1.09
CA THR A 124 13.94 -6.30 -2.45
C THR A 124 13.67 -4.81 -2.58
N ARG A 125 12.49 -4.39 -2.09
CA ARG A 125 12.04 -3.00 -2.14
C ARG A 125 10.90 -2.75 -1.16
N ALA A 126 10.62 -1.48 -0.92
CA ALA A 126 9.30 -1.04 -0.47
C ALA A 126 8.86 0.16 -1.29
N HIS A 127 7.58 0.21 -1.63
CA HIS A 127 7.06 1.22 -2.54
C HIS A 127 5.72 1.77 -2.06
N LEU A 128 5.45 3.01 -2.47
CA LEU A 128 4.19 3.69 -2.18
C LEU A 128 3.13 3.34 -3.20
N GLU A 129 1.90 3.15 -2.72
CA GLU A 129 0.73 2.98 -3.56
C GLU A 129 -0.55 3.45 -2.86
N GLU A 130 -1.64 3.53 -3.58
CA GLU A 130 -2.97 3.78 -3.05
C GLU A 130 -3.75 2.48 -2.85
N ASP A 131 -4.61 2.45 -1.83
CA ASP A 131 -5.56 1.35 -1.65
C ASP A 131 -6.79 1.52 -2.56
N ALA A 132 -7.44 0.41 -2.89
CA ALA A 132 -8.75 0.40 -3.54
C ALA A 132 -9.87 0.63 -2.51
N GLY A 133 -11.08 0.93 -2.99
CA GLY A 133 -12.28 0.95 -2.17
C GLY A 133 -12.65 -0.44 -1.66
N LYS A 134 -13.91 -0.60 -1.25
CA LYS A 134 -14.45 -1.85 -0.73
C LYS A 134 -15.77 -2.20 -1.41
N SER A 135 -15.86 -3.40 -1.94
CA SER A 135 -17.12 -3.98 -2.41
C SER A 135 -17.80 -4.72 -1.28
N ASN A 136 -18.97 -4.24 -0.86
CA ASN A 136 -19.78 -4.83 0.21
C ASN A 136 -20.85 -5.75 -0.41
N HIS A 137 -20.61 -7.05 -0.37
CA HIS A 137 -21.54 -8.05 -0.83
C HIS A 137 -22.62 -8.35 0.23
N GLY A 138 -23.85 -8.56 -0.22
CA GLY A 138 -24.91 -9.00 0.70
C GLY A 138 -25.64 -7.87 1.46
N ILE A 139 -25.49 -6.61 1.06
CA ILE A 139 -26.32 -5.51 1.60
C ILE A 139 -27.79 -5.79 1.33
N ARG A 140 -28.11 -6.28 0.13
CA ARG A 140 -29.42 -6.80 -0.29
C ARG A 140 -29.21 -7.94 -1.27
N PRO A 141 -30.16 -8.89 -1.38
CA PRO A 141 -30.08 -9.95 -2.39
C PRO A 141 -29.88 -9.38 -3.79
N GLY A 142 -28.83 -9.86 -4.47
CA GLY A 142 -28.49 -9.45 -5.85
C GLY A 142 -27.88 -8.05 -5.98
N GLN A 143 -27.50 -7.40 -4.87
CA GLN A 143 -26.88 -6.08 -4.89
C GLN A 143 -25.52 -6.10 -4.18
N THR A 144 -24.58 -5.32 -4.71
CA THR A 144 -23.30 -5.02 -4.10
C THR A 144 -23.17 -3.52 -3.93
N GLY A 145 -22.89 -3.08 -2.71
CA GLY A 145 -22.56 -1.67 -2.45
C GLY A 145 -21.09 -1.41 -2.64
N VAL A 146 -20.73 -0.23 -3.11
CA VAL A 146 -19.34 0.23 -3.21
C VAL A 146 -19.11 1.33 -2.18
N ASP A 147 -18.10 1.12 -1.34
CA ASP A 147 -17.65 2.09 -0.36
C ASP A 147 -16.22 2.53 -0.72
N LEU A 148 -16.04 3.81 -1.00
CA LEU A 148 -14.78 4.42 -1.39
C LEU A 148 -14.03 5.10 -0.25
N ASN A 149 -14.45 4.92 1.01
CA ASN A 149 -13.73 5.48 2.16
C ASN A 149 -12.28 5.01 2.21
N ARG A 150 -12.00 3.77 1.84
CA ARG A 150 -10.64 3.23 1.77
C ARG A 150 -9.88 3.60 0.49
N ALA A 151 -10.59 3.92 -0.60
CA ALA A 151 -9.95 4.28 -1.88
C ALA A 151 -9.00 5.47 -1.70
N GLY A 152 -7.75 5.33 -2.12
CA GLY A 152 -6.73 6.35 -1.95
C GLY A 152 -6.04 6.38 -0.58
N THR A 153 -6.35 5.45 0.33
CA THR A 153 -5.56 5.27 1.57
C THR A 153 -4.10 5.01 1.23
N PRO A 154 -3.15 5.73 1.84
CA PRO A 154 -1.73 5.52 1.56
C PRO A 154 -1.25 4.16 2.04
N LEU A 155 -0.65 3.39 1.16
CA LEU A 155 0.00 2.12 1.46
C LEU A 155 1.50 2.20 1.22
N ILE A 156 2.25 1.45 2.02
CA ILE A 156 3.59 1.00 1.68
C ILE A 156 3.55 -0.51 1.51
N GLU A 157 3.90 -0.99 0.31
CA GLU A 157 4.07 -2.42 0.04
C GLU A 157 5.53 -2.79 0.23
N ILE A 158 5.78 -3.82 1.05
CA ILE A 158 7.10 -4.32 1.42
C ILE A 158 7.27 -5.69 0.78
N VAL A 159 8.31 -5.83 -0.06
CA VAL A 159 8.57 -7.02 -0.87
C VAL A 159 9.91 -7.64 -0.48
N THR A 160 9.91 -8.96 -0.20
CA THR A 160 11.11 -9.74 0.14
C THR A 160 11.64 -10.50 -1.06
#